data_0001b4a6f72c96ea8e1463c5f6937b96
#
_entry.id   0001b4a6f72c96ea8e1463c5f6937b96
#
_cell.length_a   1.000
_cell.length_b   1.000
_cell.length_c   1.000
_cell.angle_alpha   90.00
_cell.angle_beta   90.00
_cell.angle_gamma   90.00
#
_symmetry.space_group_name_H-M   'P 1'
#
loop_
_entity.id
_entity.type
_entity.pdbx_description
1 polymer ?
#
loop_
_entity_poly.entity_id
_entity_poly.type
_entity_poly.pdbx_seq_one_letter_code
_entity_poly.pdbx_strand_id
1 'polypeptide(L)'
;MPNKIFIRFAQASDVDRLTREGVLTGTPSAAESWNQRLVKCLSEQKAGRRVILVAEDKSGLLGMVQLVFKLPVGYDDPEAANGMDVAMIESLRVRPGAPAEIGSELVGEVQRLAMKRNVKTLTFLVSMHNNRGIAQVKSWGFEEFRIMPERDKMLAFFRKSVE
;
A
#
# COMPACT_ATOMS: atom_id res chain seq x y z
N MET A 1 28.14 -9.06 1.05
CA MET A 1 27.17 -8.70 2.12
C MET A 1 25.90 -8.16 1.49
N PRO A 2 24.74 -8.67 1.88
CA PRO A 2 23.50 -8.07 1.39
C PRO A 2 23.38 -6.63 1.91
N ASN A 3 22.79 -5.77 1.11
CA ASN A 3 22.53 -4.39 1.50
C ASN A 3 21.52 -4.38 2.65
N LYS A 4 21.76 -3.53 3.62
CA LYS A 4 20.81 -3.33 4.70
C LYS A 4 19.62 -2.54 4.20
N ILE A 5 18.42 -3.05 4.47
CA ILE A 5 17.17 -2.45 4.04
C ILE A 5 16.58 -1.64 5.19
N PHE A 6 16.18 -0.40 4.91
CA PHE A 6 15.51 0.47 5.85
C PHE A 6 14.09 0.76 5.38
N ILE A 7 13.13 0.66 6.29
CA ILE A 7 11.75 1.03 6.02
C ILE A 7 11.44 2.25 6.89
N ARG A 8 10.94 3.30 6.25
CA ARG A 8 10.66 4.57 6.91
C ARG A 8 9.44 5.26 6.30
N PHE A 9 8.94 6.29 6.96
CA PHE A 9 7.88 7.11 6.41
C PHE A 9 8.38 7.88 5.18
N ALA A 10 7.50 8.00 4.19
CA ALA A 10 7.81 8.79 2.99
C ALA A 10 7.85 10.28 3.33
N GLN A 11 8.70 10.98 2.62
CA GLN A 11 8.90 12.43 2.74
C GLN A 11 8.66 13.09 1.38
N ALA A 12 8.54 14.42 1.37
CA ALA A 12 8.31 15.16 0.14
C ALA A 12 9.39 14.88 -0.92
N SER A 13 10.63 14.69 -0.50
CA SER A 13 11.74 14.38 -1.41
C SER A 13 11.61 13.01 -2.08
N ASP A 14 10.78 12.12 -1.55
CA ASP A 14 10.57 10.80 -2.14
C ASP A 14 9.60 10.81 -3.32
N VAL A 15 8.78 11.84 -3.45
CA VAL A 15 7.75 11.90 -4.50
C VAL A 15 8.37 11.70 -5.89
N ASP A 16 9.36 12.50 -6.21
CA ASP A 16 10.02 12.40 -7.50
C ASP A 16 10.89 11.14 -7.61
N ARG A 17 11.53 10.77 -6.51
CA ARG A 17 12.40 9.59 -6.49
C ARG A 17 11.66 8.29 -6.79
N LEU A 18 10.42 8.16 -6.30
CA LEU A 18 9.64 6.93 -6.50
C LEU A 18 9.40 6.62 -7.98
N THR A 19 9.16 7.65 -8.81
CA THR A 19 9.01 7.44 -10.24
C THR A 19 10.37 7.36 -10.93
N ARG A 20 11.30 8.25 -10.59
CA ARG A 20 12.63 8.28 -11.21
C ARG A 20 13.42 7.01 -10.95
N GLU A 21 13.32 6.43 -9.77
CA GLU A 21 14.05 5.22 -9.38
C GLU A 21 13.30 3.92 -9.71
N GLY A 22 12.14 4.01 -10.34
CA GLY A 22 11.46 2.84 -10.90
C GLY A 22 10.56 2.08 -9.97
N VAL A 23 10.25 2.60 -8.78
CA VAL A 23 9.27 1.96 -7.88
C VAL A 23 7.86 2.11 -8.44
N LEU A 24 7.54 3.30 -8.94
CA LEU A 24 6.26 3.59 -9.56
C LEU A 24 6.44 3.75 -11.06
N THR A 25 5.62 3.05 -11.84
CA THR A 25 5.62 3.11 -13.29
C THR A 25 4.23 3.43 -13.79
N GLY A 26 4.13 4.04 -14.98
CA GLY A 26 2.85 4.44 -15.54
C GLY A 26 2.20 5.57 -14.74
N THR A 27 0.87 5.55 -14.69
CA THR A 27 0.08 6.54 -13.97
C THR A 27 -0.98 5.83 -13.12
N PRO A 28 -1.40 6.41 -11.98
CA PRO A 28 -2.46 5.80 -11.17
C PRO A 28 -3.82 5.88 -11.84
N SER A 29 -4.04 6.87 -12.70
CA SER A 29 -5.27 7.01 -13.47
C SER A 29 -4.98 7.84 -14.73
N ALA A 30 -5.95 7.90 -15.65
CA ALA A 30 -5.82 8.71 -16.87
C ALA A 30 -5.76 10.21 -16.57
N ALA A 31 -6.30 10.63 -15.43
CA ALA A 31 -6.42 12.05 -15.08
C ALA A 31 -5.30 12.55 -14.17
N GLU A 32 -4.41 11.70 -13.70
CA GLU A 32 -3.49 12.04 -12.64
C GLU A 32 -2.17 11.30 -12.74
N SER A 33 -1.05 11.99 -12.53
CA SER A 33 0.26 11.37 -12.42
C SER A 33 0.50 10.85 -11.00
N TRP A 34 1.50 9.98 -10.85
CA TRP A 34 1.90 9.52 -9.51
C TRP A 34 2.36 10.69 -8.64
N ASN A 35 3.11 11.65 -9.21
CA ASN A 35 3.57 12.79 -8.43
C ASN A 35 2.39 13.60 -7.88
N GLN A 36 1.38 13.83 -8.70
CA GLN A 36 0.17 14.54 -8.26
C GLN A 36 -0.55 13.79 -7.15
N ARG A 37 -0.70 12.47 -7.32
CA ARG A 37 -1.37 11.64 -6.30
C ARG A 37 -0.58 11.60 -5.00
N LEU A 38 0.74 11.45 -5.06
CA LEU A 38 1.57 11.35 -3.86
C LEU A 38 1.59 12.63 -3.05
N VAL A 39 1.54 13.80 -3.70
CA VAL A 39 1.44 15.07 -2.98
C VAL A 39 0.18 15.09 -2.12
N LYS A 40 -0.95 14.63 -2.66
CA LYS A 40 -2.21 14.51 -1.91
C LYS A 40 -2.08 13.50 -0.77
N CYS A 41 -1.46 12.35 -1.06
CA CYS A 41 -1.28 11.29 -0.05
C CYS A 41 -0.40 11.77 1.11
N LEU A 42 0.66 12.52 0.83
CA LEU A 42 1.51 13.08 1.89
C LEU A 42 0.75 14.08 2.75
N SER A 43 -0.14 14.87 2.15
CA SER A 43 -1.02 15.76 2.91
C SER A 43 -1.92 14.97 3.86
N GLU A 44 -2.45 13.83 3.41
CA GLU A 44 -3.25 12.94 4.26
C GLU A 44 -2.42 12.27 5.35
N GLN A 45 -1.17 11.93 5.05
CA GLN A 45 -0.24 11.41 6.06
C GLN A 45 -0.03 12.44 7.17
N LYS A 46 0.20 13.68 6.79
CA LYS A 46 0.37 14.78 7.76
C LYS A 46 -0.86 14.97 8.62
N ALA A 47 -2.05 14.73 8.04
CA ALA A 47 -3.32 14.83 8.77
C ALA A 47 -3.65 13.57 9.58
N GLY A 48 -2.82 12.53 9.53
CA GLY A 48 -3.04 11.29 10.29
C GLY A 48 -4.03 10.32 9.67
N ARG A 49 -4.45 10.53 8.42
CA ARG A 49 -5.44 9.69 7.75
C ARG A 49 -4.84 8.48 7.05
N ARG A 50 -3.54 8.51 6.77
CA ARG A 50 -2.80 7.38 6.21
C ARG A 50 -1.34 7.45 6.57
N VAL A 51 -0.63 6.37 6.29
CA VAL A 51 0.82 6.30 6.41
C VAL A 51 1.36 5.80 5.08
N ILE A 52 2.45 6.40 4.62
CA ILE A 52 3.16 5.95 3.44
C ILE A 52 4.54 5.48 3.89
N LEU A 53 4.86 4.22 3.60
CA LEU A 53 6.18 3.66 3.91
C LEU A 53 6.96 3.44 2.64
N VAL A 54 8.26 3.71 2.69
CA VAL A 54 9.19 3.38 1.63
C VAL A 54 10.29 2.49 2.19
N ALA A 55 10.76 1.57 1.36
CA ALA A 55 11.91 0.72 1.66
C ALA A 55 13.08 1.19 0.82
N GLU A 56 14.26 1.31 1.42
CA GLU A 56 15.45 1.72 0.68
C GLU A 56 16.70 0.98 1.15
N ASP A 57 17.69 0.92 0.28
CA ASP A 57 19.04 0.47 0.61
C ASP A 57 20.05 1.40 -0.09
N LYS A 58 21.31 0.99 -0.16
CA LYS A 58 22.35 1.80 -0.81
C LYS A 58 22.09 2.07 -2.29
N SER A 59 21.31 1.21 -2.95
CA SER A 59 21.00 1.37 -4.36
C SER A 59 19.85 2.35 -4.64
N GLY A 60 19.15 2.78 -3.59
CA GLY A 60 18.03 3.70 -3.71
C GLY A 60 16.73 3.12 -3.16
N LEU A 61 15.60 3.66 -3.62
CA LEU A 61 14.29 3.20 -3.19
C LEU A 61 13.95 1.85 -3.83
N LEU A 62 13.45 0.93 -3.02
CA LEU A 62 13.14 -0.45 -3.41
C LEU A 62 11.65 -0.70 -3.51
N GLY A 63 10.85 -0.01 -2.73
CA GLY A 63 9.41 -0.25 -2.70
C GLY A 63 8.65 0.78 -1.88
N MET A 64 7.33 0.70 -1.98
CA MET A 64 6.39 1.57 -1.30
C MET A 64 5.14 0.80 -0.94
N VAL A 65 4.51 1.18 0.17
CA VAL A 65 3.19 0.70 0.56
C VAL A 65 2.47 1.82 1.32
N GLN A 66 1.14 1.82 1.26
CA GLN A 66 0.35 2.77 2.03
C GLN A 66 -0.63 2.01 2.93
N LEU A 67 -0.85 2.56 4.13
CA LEU A 67 -1.88 2.09 5.05
C LEU A 67 -2.88 3.23 5.24
N VAL A 68 -4.11 3.02 4.79
CA VAL A 68 -5.16 4.04 4.81
C VAL A 68 -6.08 3.76 6.00
N PHE A 69 -6.09 4.68 6.96
CA PHE A 69 -6.97 4.57 8.13
C PHE A 69 -8.36 5.12 7.82
N LYS A 70 -8.42 6.23 7.06
CA LYS A 70 -9.66 6.89 6.71
C LYS A 70 -9.66 7.19 5.22
N LEU A 71 -10.70 6.74 4.53
CA LEU A 71 -10.82 6.96 3.10
C LEU A 71 -11.01 8.45 2.78
N PRO A 72 -10.57 8.89 1.59
CA PRO A 72 -10.78 10.27 1.17
C PRO A 72 -12.26 10.63 1.11
N VAL A 73 -12.55 11.93 1.25
CA VAL A 73 -13.92 12.44 1.14
C VAL A 73 -14.52 12.02 -0.21
N GLY A 74 -15.76 11.53 -0.16
CA GLY A 74 -16.44 11.02 -1.34
C GLY A 74 -16.38 9.50 -1.48
N TYR A 75 -15.54 8.84 -0.68
CA TYR A 75 -15.47 7.39 -0.63
C TYR A 75 -16.00 6.92 0.72
N ASP A 76 -17.03 6.08 0.70
CA ASP A 76 -17.61 5.53 1.93
C ASP A 76 -17.68 4.02 1.80
N ASP A 77 -16.69 3.36 2.38
CA ASP A 77 -16.61 1.90 2.40
C ASP A 77 -16.00 1.45 3.72
N PRO A 78 -16.84 1.36 4.78
CA PRO A 78 -16.34 1.01 6.12
C PRO A 78 -15.79 -0.41 6.22
N GLU A 79 -16.10 -1.28 5.27
CA GLU A 79 -15.49 -2.60 5.21
C GLU A 79 -14.03 -2.53 4.74
N ALA A 80 -13.68 -1.49 3.99
CA ALA A 80 -12.30 -1.29 3.52
C ALA A 80 -11.46 -0.53 4.55
N ALA A 81 -12.00 0.58 5.08
CA ALA A 81 -11.37 1.37 6.13
C ALA A 81 -12.45 2.19 6.82
N ASN A 82 -12.46 2.20 8.17
CA ASN A 82 -13.52 2.87 8.92
C ASN A 82 -13.03 3.97 9.87
N GLY A 83 -11.73 4.26 9.87
CA GLY A 83 -11.15 5.28 10.76
C GLY A 83 -10.99 4.82 12.20
N MET A 84 -11.31 3.57 12.51
CA MET A 84 -11.27 3.03 13.87
C MET A 84 -10.44 1.76 13.95
N ASP A 85 -10.99 0.63 13.53
CA ASP A 85 -10.35 -0.67 13.69
C ASP A 85 -10.15 -1.44 12.38
N VAL A 86 -10.56 -0.87 11.26
CA VAL A 86 -10.33 -1.43 9.92
C VAL A 86 -9.53 -0.43 9.09
N ALA A 87 -8.42 -0.87 8.53
CA ALA A 87 -7.56 -0.05 7.69
C ALA A 87 -7.20 -0.80 6.41
N MET A 88 -6.96 -0.06 5.34
CA MET A 88 -6.74 -0.62 4.02
C MET A 88 -5.30 -0.46 3.58
N ILE A 89 -4.70 -1.55 3.09
CA ILE A 89 -3.39 -1.50 2.43
C ILE A 89 -3.64 -1.18 0.96
N GLU A 90 -2.93 -0.20 0.45
CA GLU A 90 -2.97 0.12 -0.98
C GLU A 90 -1.60 0.49 -1.53
N SER A 91 -1.49 0.49 -2.84
CA SER A 91 -0.29 0.96 -3.55
C SER A 91 0.98 0.24 -3.10
N LEU A 92 0.91 -1.07 -2.90
CA LEU A 92 2.11 -1.86 -2.68
C LEU A 92 2.84 -2.01 -4.02
N ARG A 93 3.99 -1.39 -4.12
CA ARG A 93 4.81 -1.37 -5.33
C ARG A 93 6.25 -1.72 -4.99
N VAL A 94 6.85 -2.58 -5.78
CA VAL A 94 8.24 -3.00 -5.59
C VAL A 94 8.97 -2.76 -6.90
N ARG A 95 10.15 -2.15 -6.82
CA ARG A 95 10.98 -1.89 -8.00
C ARG A 95 11.38 -3.21 -8.65
N PRO A 96 11.26 -3.33 -10.00
CA PRO A 96 11.73 -4.51 -10.69
C PRO A 96 13.20 -4.79 -10.37
N GLY A 97 13.53 -6.04 -10.06
CA GLY A 97 14.88 -6.43 -9.69
C GLY A 97 15.21 -6.26 -8.20
N ALA A 98 14.31 -5.69 -7.40
CA ALA A 98 14.52 -5.61 -5.95
C ALA A 98 14.44 -6.99 -5.33
N PRO A 99 15.03 -7.19 -4.13
CA PRO A 99 14.92 -8.47 -3.42
C PRO A 99 13.46 -8.91 -3.26
N ALA A 100 13.22 -10.21 -3.39
CA ALA A 100 11.87 -10.77 -3.36
C ALA A 100 11.12 -10.52 -2.05
N GLU A 101 11.85 -10.36 -0.94
CA GLU A 101 11.29 -10.14 0.39
C GLU A 101 10.77 -8.73 0.65
N ILE A 102 11.03 -7.77 -0.24
CA ILE A 102 10.64 -6.37 0.00
C ILE A 102 9.15 -6.22 0.23
N GLY A 103 8.32 -6.89 -0.58
CA GLY A 103 6.88 -6.83 -0.43
C GLY A 103 6.42 -7.33 0.93
N SER A 104 6.91 -8.50 1.35
CA SER A 104 6.53 -9.07 2.64
C SER A 104 7.05 -8.25 3.82
N GLU A 105 8.22 -7.65 3.70
CA GLU A 105 8.76 -6.78 4.75
C GLU A 105 7.95 -5.51 4.91
N LEU A 106 7.52 -4.90 3.79
CA LEU A 106 6.66 -3.72 3.83
C LEU A 106 5.31 -4.04 4.47
N VAL A 107 4.70 -5.16 4.09
CA VAL A 107 3.42 -5.58 4.68
C VAL A 107 3.58 -5.92 6.16
N GLY A 108 4.69 -6.55 6.55
CA GLY A 108 4.98 -6.82 7.96
C GLY A 108 5.07 -5.55 8.79
N GLU A 109 5.69 -4.50 8.24
CA GLU A 109 5.78 -3.21 8.92
C GLU A 109 4.42 -2.54 9.04
N VAL A 110 3.60 -2.63 7.97
CA VAL A 110 2.23 -2.13 8.00
C VAL A 110 1.42 -2.82 9.10
N GLN A 111 1.57 -4.15 9.24
CA GLN A 111 0.86 -4.89 10.28
C GLN A 111 1.27 -4.41 11.67
N ARG A 112 2.56 -4.16 11.89
CA ARG A 112 3.04 -3.63 13.18
C ARG A 112 2.45 -2.26 13.50
N LEU A 113 2.43 -1.36 12.52
CA LEU A 113 1.85 -0.04 12.69
C LEU A 113 0.35 -0.12 12.98
N ALA A 114 -0.36 -0.99 12.27
CA ALA A 114 -1.79 -1.20 12.47
C ALA A 114 -2.07 -1.65 13.92
N MET A 115 -1.30 -2.61 14.41
CA MET A 115 -1.45 -3.10 15.79
C MET A 115 -1.20 -2.00 16.81
N LYS A 116 -0.19 -1.15 16.59
CA LYS A 116 0.11 -0.03 17.47
C LYS A 116 -1.03 0.98 17.54
N ARG A 117 -1.82 1.08 16.48
CA ARG A 117 -2.96 2.01 16.41
C ARG A 117 -4.29 1.33 16.72
N ASN A 118 -4.25 0.12 17.28
CA ASN A 118 -5.44 -0.65 17.65
C ASN A 118 -6.33 -1.00 16.45
N VAL A 119 -5.74 -1.06 15.26
CA VAL A 119 -6.43 -1.59 14.09
C VAL A 119 -6.48 -3.12 14.26
N LYS A 120 -7.66 -3.68 14.07
CA LYS A 120 -7.87 -5.12 14.25
C LYS A 120 -7.97 -5.89 12.95
N THR A 121 -8.32 -5.22 11.87
CA THR A 121 -8.48 -5.84 10.56
C THR A 121 -7.79 -5.00 9.50
N LEU A 122 -6.96 -5.68 8.70
CA LEU A 122 -6.37 -5.08 7.50
C LEU A 122 -7.11 -5.59 6.28
N THR A 123 -7.35 -4.71 5.32
CA THR A 123 -7.92 -5.07 4.02
C THR A 123 -6.93 -4.78 2.91
N PHE A 124 -7.12 -5.46 1.80
CA PHE A 124 -6.24 -5.34 0.63
C PHE A 124 -7.09 -5.51 -0.62
N LEU A 125 -6.96 -4.60 -1.57
CA LEU A 125 -7.72 -4.63 -2.82
C LEU A 125 -6.80 -5.07 -3.95
N VAL A 126 -7.17 -6.12 -4.66
CA VAL A 126 -6.36 -6.69 -5.73
C VAL A 126 -7.23 -6.92 -6.96
N SER A 127 -6.72 -6.59 -8.14
CA SER A 127 -7.40 -6.91 -9.39
C SER A 127 -7.52 -8.42 -9.56
N MET A 128 -8.69 -8.90 -9.98
CA MET A 128 -8.92 -10.33 -10.20
C MET A 128 -8.07 -10.90 -11.34
N HIS A 129 -7.53 -10.05 -12.20
CA HIS A 129 -6.62 -10.47 -13.26
C HIS A 129 -5.18 -10.59 -12.79
N ASN A 130 -4.88 -10.10 -11.59
CA ASN A 130 -3.54 -10.15 -11.03
C ASN A 130 -3.35 -11.43 -10.20
N ASN A 131 -3.18 -12.57 -10.89
CA ASN A 131 -3.04 -13.86 -10.23
C ASN A 131 -1.85 -13.91 -9.26
N ARG A 132 -0.76 -13.27 -9.62
CA ARG A 132 0.44 -13.21 -8.78
C ARG A 132 0.16 -12.43 -7.49
N GLY A 133 -0.50 -11.28 -7.60
CA GLY A 133 -0.88 -10.49 -6.42
C GLY A 133 -1.86 -11.22 -5.52
N ILE A 134 -2.84 -11.93 -6.10
CA ILE A 134 -3.80 -12.73 -5.34
C ILE A 134 -3.07 -13.83 -4.56
N ALA A 135 -2.19 -14.57 -5.24
CA ALA A 135 -1.42 -15.63 -4.59
C ALA A 135 -0.57 -15.06 -3.45
N GLN A 136 0.01 -13.90 -3.67
CA GLN A 136 0.87 -13.24 -2.69
C GLN A 136 0.09 -12.83 -1.43
N VAL A 137 -1.06 -12.15 -1.59
CA VAL A 137 -1.85 -11.73 -0.42
C VAL A 137 -2.40 -12.92 0.34
N LYS A 138 -2.77 -14.00 -0.36
CA LYS A 138 -3.18 -15.24 0.28
C LYS A 138 -2.03 -15.85 1.10
N SER A 139 -0.82 -15.81 0.57
CA SER A 139 0.36 -16.33 1.27
C SER A 139 0.66 -15.55 2.55
N TRP A 140 0.22 -14.30 2.64
CA TRP A 140 0.36 -13.48 3.83
C TRP A 140 -0.79 -13.66 4.83
N GLY A 141 -1.73 -14.57 4.54
CA GLY A 141 -2.82 -14.89 5.44
C GLY A 141 -4.11 -14.11 5.22
N PHE A 142 -4.20 -13.37 4.12
CA PHE A 142 -5.43 -12.65 3.78
C PHE A 142 -6.42 -13.58 3.09
N GLU A 143 -7.72 -13.38 3.39
CA GLU A 143 -8.81 -14.14 2.80
C GLU A 143 -9.74 -13.21 2.03
N GLU A 144 -10.19 -13.69 0.87
CA GLU A 144 -11.15 -12.93 0.07
C GLU A 144 -12.50 -12.87 0.78
N PHE A 145 -13.11 -11.69 0.80
CA PHE A 145 -14.43 -11.54 1.44
C PHE A 145 -15.46 -10.80 0.58
N ARG A 146 -15.01 -10.15 -0.50
CA ARG A 146 -15.92 -9.41 -1.36
C ARG A 146 -15.31 -9.21 -2.74
N ILE A 147 -16.16 -9.25 -3.77
CA ILE A 147 -15.78 -8.89 -5.14
C ILE A 147 -16.51 -7.60 -5.48
N MET A 148 -15.79 -6.65 -6.06
CA MET A 148 -16.35 -5.35 -6.39
C MET A 148 -16.08 -5.02 -7.86
N PRO A 149 -17.13 -4.73 -8.65
CA PRO A 149 -16.91 -4.24 -10.01
C PRO A 149 -16.46 -2.79 -9.98
N GLU A 150 -15.49 -2.44 -10.81
CA GLU A 150 -15.04 -1.08 -10.99
C GLU A 150 -14.79 -0.82 -12.46
N ARG A 151 -15.72 -0.10 -13.12
CA ARG A 151 -15.69 0.14 -14.56
C ARG A 151 -15.65 -1.18 -15.32
N ASP A 152 -14.55 -1.46 -16.04
CA ASP A 152 -14.37 -2.68 -16.82
C ASP A 152 -13.55 -3.72 -16.07
N LYS A 153 -13.29 -3.52 -14.77
CA LYS A 153 -12.46 -4.40 -13.97
C LYS A 153 -13.26 -5.05 -12.85
N MET A 154 -12.83 -6.21 -12.44
CA MET A 154 -13.31 -6.86 -11.22
C MET A 154 -12.19 -6.83 -10.19
N LEU A 155 -12.50 -6.33 -9.01
CA LEU A 155 -11.55 -6.23 -7.91
C LEU A 155 -11.98 -7.17 -6.79
N ALA A 156 -11.00 -7.82 -6.16
CA ALA A 156 -11.25 -8.68 -5.03
C ALA A 156 -10.73 -8.00 -3.75
N PHE A 157 -11.58 -7.93 -2.73
CA PHE A 157 -11.18 -7.48 -1.40
C PHE A 157 -10.78 -8.68 -0.56
N PHE A 158 -9.62 -8.53 0.07
CA PHE A 158 -9.09 -9.48 1.03
C PHE A 158 -9.01 -8.83 2.39
N ARG A 159 -9.10 -9.63 3.45
CA ARG A 159 -8.94 -9.13 4.81
C ARG A 159 -8.17 -10.12 5.67
N LYS A 160 -7.56 -9.59 6.72
CA LYS A 160 -6.81 -10.37 7.70
C LYS A 160 -6.97 -9.73 9.07
N SER A 161 -7.23 -10.57 10.07
CA SER A 161 -7.20 -10.14 11.47
C SER A 161 -5.74 -9.97 11.90
N VAL A 162 -5.45 -8.87 12.61
CA VAL A 162 -4.11 -8.54 13.09
C VAL A 162 -4.07 -8.33 14.60
N GLU A 163 -5.07 -8.84 15.31
CA GLU A 163 -5.04 -8.82 16.78
C GLU A 163 -4.13 -9.91 17.37
#